data_2afecde68b1dfc4c7798f6e7b784cca7
#
_entry.id   2afecde68b1dfc4c7798f6e7b784cca7
#
_cell.length_a   1.000
_cell.length_b   1.000
_cell.length_c   1.000
_cell.angle_alpha   90.00
_cell.angle_beta   90.00
_cell.angle_gamma   90.00
#
_symmetry.space_group_name_H-M   'P 1'
#
loop_
_entity.id
_entity.type
_entity.pdbx_description
1 polymer ?
#
loop_
_entity_poly.entity_id
_entity_poly.type
_entity_poly.pdbx_seq_one_letter_code
_entity_poly.pdbx_strand_id
1 'polypeptide(L)'
;GSPIKTKADLAGKVVGAQEGSSAVDAIKKEEAVFQSFKELKTFGDNVTALMDLSTGRLEAVVVDEVVGRYYVAKKPDQYAVLEEHFGTEEYGVGLRKDDTELHGKLEKALGEMKADGAAAKIAEQWFGKNIIK
;
A
#
# COMPACT_ATOMS: atom_id res chain seq x y z
N GLY A 1 5.87 20.69 -1.37
CA GLY A 1 5.45 19.35 -0.95
C GLY A 1 4.13 19.41 -0.19
N SER A 2 3.42 18.29 -0.07
CA SER A 2 2.16 18.20 0.68
C SER A 2 2.36 18.61 2.15
N PRO A 3 1.42 19.39 2.75
CA PRO A 3 1.43 19.69 4.19
C PRO A 3 1.07 18.47 5.05
N ILE A 4 0.49 17.40 4.45
CA ILE A 4 0.06 16.19 5.14
C ILE A 4 1.31 15.37 5.50
N LYS A 5 1.50 15.08 6.80
CA LYS A 5 2.62 14.30 7.33
C LYS A 5 2.14 13.15 8.21
N THR A 6 0.97 13.28 8.81
CA THR A 6 0.37 12.34 9.74
C THR A 6 -1.07 12.02 9.35
N LYS A 7 -1.66 10.99 9.95
CA LYS A 7 -3.09 10.69 9.79
C LYS A 7 -3.99 11.80 10.32
N ALA A 8 -3.55 12.54 11.34
CA ALA A 8 -4.31 13.66 11.88
C ALA A 8 -4.48 14.81 10.86
N ASP A 9 -3.51 14.99 9.96
CA ASP A 9 -3.58 16.01 8.91
C ASP A 9 -4.61 15.68 7.81
N LEU A 10 -5.20 14.50 7.84
CA LEU A 10 -6.28 14.09 6.94
C LEU A 10 -7.64 14.67 7.35
N ALA A 11 -7.74 15.31 8.51
CA ALA A 11 -8.97 15.96 8.96
C ALA A 11 -9.41 17.05 7.96
N GLY A 12 -10.68 16.96 7.53
CA GLY A 12 -11.28 17.85 6.55
C GLY A 12 -10.79 17.65 5.10
N LYS A 13 -10.04 16.57 4.81
CA LYS A 13 -9.50 16.26 3.47
C LYS A 13 -10.36 15.24 2.73
N VAL A 14 -10.26 15.26 1.39
CA VAL A 14 -10.81 14.21 0.53
C VAL A 14 -9.75 13.14 0.37
N VAL A 15 -10.04 11.94 0.87
CA VAL A 15 -9.12 10.79 0.87
C VAL A 15 -9.65 9.75 -0.12
N GLY A 16 -8.78 9.22 -0.96
CA GLY A 16 -9.11 8.19 -1.94
C GLY A 16 -8.72 6.78 -1.48
N ALA A 17 -9.47 5.78 -1.92
CA ALA A 17 -9.10 4.36 -1.79
C ALA A 17 -9.76 3.52 -2.89
N GLN A 18 -9.23 2.32 -3.17
CA GLN A 18 -9.89 1.41 -4.09
C GLN A 18 -11.14 0.80 -3.42
N GLU A 19 -12.25 0.78 -4.17
CA GLU A 19 -13.51 0.17 -3.72
C GLU A 19 -13.34 -1.32 -3.43
N GLY A 20 -13.89 -1.78 -2.30
CA GLY A 20 -13.84 -3.19 -1.90
C GLY A 20 -12.45 -3.69 -1.49
N SER A 21 -11.45 -2.81 -1.33
CA SER A 21 -10.11 -3.17 -0.87
C SER A 21 -10.00 -3.23 0.66
N SER A 22 -8.98 -3.94 1.15
CA SER A 22 -8.61 -3.95 2.57
C SER A 22 -8.28 -2.55 3.12
N ALA A 23 -7.85 -1.62 2.25
CA ALA A 23 -7.58 -0.23 2.62
C ALA A 23 -8.83 0.49 3.14
N VAL A 24 -10.00 0.26 2.51
CA VAL A 24 -11.28 0.84 2.98
C VAL A 24 -11.65 0.32 4.37
N ASP A 25 -11.46 -0.98 4.59
CA ASP A 25 -11.73 -1.59 5.89
C ASP A 25 -10.75 -1.11 6.97
N ALA A 26 -9.48 -0.96 6.62
CA ALA A 26 -8.45 -0.44 7.52
C ALA A 26 -8.75 1.01 7.95
N ILE A 27 -9.17 1.87 7.01
CA ILE A 27 -9.61 3.25 7.31
C ILE A 27 -10.78 3.24 8.29
N LYS A 28 -11.81 2.44 8.02
CA LYS A 28 -13.02 2.39 8.85
C LYS A 28 -12.78 1.86 10.26
N LYS A 29 -11.76 1.00 10.46
CA LYS A 29 -11.36 0.54 11.80
C LYS A 29 -10.82 1.66 12.68
N GLU A 30 -10.22 2.69 12.08
CA GLU A 30 -9.77 3.89 12.80
C GLU A 30 -10.88 4.96 12.77
N GLU A 31 -11.99 4.68 13.43
CA GLU A 31 -13.24 5.44 13.34
C GLU A 31 -13.04 6.95 13.54
N ALA A 32 -12.26 7.36 14.54
CA ALA A 32 -12.00 8.78 14.82
C ALA A 32 -11.30 9.50 13.66
N VAL A 33 -10.35 8.83 13.00
CA VAL A 33 -9.66 9.36 11.82
C VAL A 33 -10.60 9.39 10.63
N PHE A 34 -11.32 8.30 10.39
CA PHE A 34 -12.30 8.19 9.30
C PHE A 34 -13.37 9.28 9.37
N GLN A 35 -13.96 9.50 10.55
CA GLN A 35 -14.99 10.54 10.74
C GLN A 35 -14.45 11.97 10.61
N SER A 36 -13.14 12.17 10.72
CA SER A 36 -12.52 13.47 10.52
C SER A 36 -12.35 13.86 9.05
N PHE A 37 -12.43 12.91 8.11
CA PHE A 37 -12.32 13.19 6.68
C PHE A 37 -13.47 14.08 6.21
N LYS A 38 -13.20 14.93 5.23
CA LYS A 38 -14.28 15.60 4.49
C LYS A 38 -15.07 14.58 3.67
N GLU A 39 -14.37 13.63 3.04
CA GLU A 39 -14.94 12.59 2.19
C GLU A 39 -13.96 11.43 2.05
N LEU A 40 -14.46 10.19 2.07
CA LEU A 40 -13.76 9.03 1.54
C LEU A 40 -14.30 8.70 0.17
N LYS A 41 -13.52 8.99 -0.88
CA LYS A 41 -13.90 8.73 -2.27
C LYS A 41 -13.32 7.39 -2.73
N THR A 42 -14.19 6.48 -3.19
CA THR A 42 -13.76 5.17 -3.69
C THR A 42 -13.64 5.14 -5.21
N PHE A 43 -12.72 4.31 -5.71
CA PHE A 43 -12.38 4.17 -7.12
C PHE A 43 -12.35 2.69 -7.49
N GLY A 44 -12.68 2.37 -8.75
CA GLY A 44 -12.61 1.00 -9.24
C GLY A 44 -11.19 0.41 -9.26
N ASP A 45 -10.16 1.27 -9.31
CA ASP A 45 -8.75 0.86 -9.28
C ASP A 45 -7.84 1.93 -8.65
N ASN A 46 -6.66 1.51 -8.21
CA ASN A 46 -5.68 2.39 -7.55
C ASN A 46 -5.02 3.39 -8.53
N VAL A 47 -4.94 3.08 -9.81
CA VAL A 47 -4.32 3.97 -10.81
C VAL A 47 -5.17 5.23 -10.96
N THR A 48 -6.49 5.06 -11.08
CA THR A 48 -7.44 6.18 -11.17
C THR A 48 -7.40 7.03 -9.90
N ALA A 49 -7.32 6.43 -8.71
CA ALA A 49 -7.18 7.17 -7.46
C ALA A 49 -5.87 7.99 -7.42
N LEU A 50 -4.75 7.41 -7.84
CA LEU A 50 -3.46 8.12 -7.91
C LEU A 50 -3.46 9.23 -8.97
N MET A 51 -4.17 9.06 -10.09
CA MET A 51 -4.35 10.14 -11.07
C MET A 51 -5.16 11.31 -10.47
N ASP A 52 -6.22 11.03 -9.72
CA ASP A 52 -6.99 12.08 -9.02
C ASP A 52 -6.14 12.79 -7.97
N LEU A 53 -5.28 12.08 -7.24
CA LEU A 53 -4.29 12.67 -6.34
C LEU A 53 -3.33 13.60 -7.08
N SER A 54 -2.79 13.18 -8.22
CA SER A 54 -1.82 13.98 -8.99
C SER A 54 -2.40 15.27 -9.56
N THR A 55 -3.72 15.31 -9.75
CA THR A 55 -4.46 16.50 -10.26
C THR A 55 -5.03 17.37 -9.15
N GLY A 56 -4.81 17.01 -7.87
CA GLY A 56 -5.28 17.77 -6.72
C GLY A 56 -6.79 17.60 -6.42
N ARG A 57 -7.46 16.62 -7.04
CA ARG A 57 -8.86 16.28 -6.70
C ARG A 57 -8.96 15.45 -5.42
N LEU A 58 -7.86 14.84 -5.00
CA LEU A 58 -7.66 14.22 -3.69
C LEU A 58 -6.45 14.84 -3.02
N GLU A 59 -6.43 14.83 -1.69
CA GLU A 59 -5.26 15.25 -0.92
C GLU A 59 -4.42 14.07 -0.45
N ALA A 60 -5.03 12.89 -0.34
CA ALA A 60 -4.32 11.64 0.01
C ALA A 60 -5.00 10.43 -0.63
N VAL A 61 -4.26 9.33 -0.77
CA VAL A 61 -4.76 8.01 -1.15
C VAL A 61 -4.25 6.99 -0.15
N VAL A 62 -5.14 6.14 0.36
CA VAL A 62 -4.78 4.97 1.16
C VAL A 62 -4.76 3.75 0.26
N VAL A 63 -3.65 3.06 0.23
CA VAL A 63 -3.36 1.95 -0.68
C VAL A 63 -2.34 1.02 -0.05
N ASP A 64 -2.30 -0.24 -0.49
CA ASP A 64 -1.29 -1.21 -0.06
C ASP A 64 0.13 -0.66 -0.30
N GLU A 65 1.02 -0.86 0.66
CA GLU A 65 2.40 -0.35 0.58
C GLU A 65 3.11 -0.82 -0.69
N VAL A 66 2.91 -2.08 -1.09
CA VAL A 66 3.51 -2.66 -2.31
C VAL A 66 3.07 -1.88 -3.56
N VAL A 67 1.76 -1.63 -3.70
CA VAL A 67 1.20 -0.89 -4.83
C VAL A 67 1.63 0.57 -4.80
N GLY A 68 1.49 1.22 -3.64
CA GLY A 68 1.84 2.64 -3.46
C GLY A 68 3.31 2.89 -3.79
N ARG A 69 4.24 2.11 -3.24
CA ARG A 69 5.69 2.28 -3.47
C ARG A 69 6.09 2.02 -4.92
N TYR A 70 5.45 1.07 -5.59
CA TYR A 70 5.70 0.84 -7.02
C TYR A 70 5.43 2.10 -7.87
N TYR A 71 4.32 2.81 -7.60
CA TYR A 71 4.01 4.04 -8.33
C TYR A 71 4.87 5.23 -7.90
N VAL A 72 5.19 5.33 -6.62
CA VAL A 72 6.10 6.36 -6.10
C VAL A 72 7.50 6.20 -6.71
N ALA A 73 8.03 4.97 -6.80
CA ALA A 73 9.32 4.70 -7.43
C ALA A 73 9.36 5.13 -8.90
N LYS A 74 8.22 5.05 -9.61
CA LYS A 74 8.12 5.50 -11.01
C LYS A 74 7.95 7.01 -11.15
N LYS A 75 7.42 7.69 -10.12
CA LYS A 75 7.11 9.13 -10.14
C LYS A 75 7.48 9.79 -8.80
N PRO A 76 8.77 9.80 -8.43
CA PRO A 76 9.22 10.24 -7.11
C PRO A 76 8.92 11.72 -6.82
N ASP A 77 8.82 12.54 -7.86
CA ASP A 77 8.53 13.98 -7.71
C ASP A 77 7.04 14.29 -7.55
N GLN A 78 6.15 13.30 -7.79
CA GLN A 78 4.70 13.52 -7.75
C GLN A 78 4.05 13.01 -6.47
N TYR A 79 4.61 11.96 -5.86
CA TYR A 79 4.02 11.28 -4.72
C TYR A 79 5.03 11.12 -3.58
N ALA A 80 4.52 11.07 -2.36
CA ALA A 80 5.28 10.70 -1.17
C ALA A 80 4.50 9.67 -0.37
N VAL A 81 5.20 8.74 0.27
CA VAL A 81 4.62 7.78 1.21
C VAL A 81 4.84 8.33 2.61
N LEU A 82 3.76 8.38 3.40
CA LEU A 82 3.83 8.77 4.82
C LEU A 82 4.37 7.59 5.65
N GLU A 83 4.99 7.92 6.79
CA GLU A 83 5.46 6.90 7.74
C GLU A 83 4.31 6.26 8.52
N GLU A 84 3.25 7.02 8.79
CA GLU A 84 2.04 6.50 9.45
C GLU A 84 1.19 5.69 8.48
N HIS A 85 0.58 4.61 8.99
CA HIS A 85 -0.22 3.67 8.20
C HIS A 85 -1.51 3.26 8.94
N PHE A 86 -2.48 2.72 8.24
CA PHE A 86 -3.77 2.25 8.76
C PHE A 86 -3.77 0.78 9.22
N GLY A 87 -2.61 0.19 9.38
CA GLY A 87 -2.45 -1.19 9.80
C GLY A 87 -1.42 -1.93 8.94
N THR A 88 -1.22 -3.20 9.27
CA THR A 88 -0.33 -4.10 8.52
C THR A 88 -1.11 -5.29 8.02
N GLU A 89 -0.75 -5.79 6.85
CA GLU A 89 -1.27 -7.02 6.28
C GLU A 89 -0.13 -7.85 5.70
N GLU A 90 -0.38 -9.13 5.47
CA GLU A 90 0.59 -10.04 4.90
C GLU A 90 0.17 -10.42 3.49
N TYR A 91 1.14 -10.47 2.58
CA TYR A 91 0.94 -11.03 1.25
C TYR A 91 1.32 -12.50 1.26
N GLY A 92 0.49 -13.32 0.68
CA GLY A 92 0.72 -14.75 0.56
C GLY A 92 0.56 -15.24 -0.87
N VAL A 93 1.18 -16.38 -1.16
CA VAL A 93 0.99 -17.09 -2.42
C VAL A 93 -0.05 -18.18 -2.21
N GLY A 94 -1.20 -18.07 -2.92
CA GLY A 94 -2.24 -19.08 -2.89
C GLY A 94 -1.87 -20.31 -3.73
N LEU A 95 -1.95 -21.50 -3.11
CA LEU A 95 -1.71 -22.79 -3.75
C LEU A 95 -2.92 -23.68 -3.58
N ARG A 96 -3.04 -24.72 -4.43
CA ARG A 96 -4.04 -25.78 -4.20
C ARG A 96 -3.70 -26.51 -2.92
N LYS A 97 -4.73 -26.85 -2.14
CA LYS A 97 -4.58 -27.43 -0.79
C LYS A 97 -3.78 -28.75 -0.77
N ASP A 98 -3.85 -29.53 -1.84
CA ASP A 98 -3.21 -30.83 -1.99
C ASP A 98 -1.82 -30.77 -2.65
N ASP A 99 -1.38 -29.59 -3.10
CA ASP A 99 -0.07 -29.39 -3.75
C ASP A 99 1.04 -29.13 -2.71
N THR A 100 1.24 -30.12 -1.83
CA THR A 100 2.20 -30.03 -0.72
C THR A 100 3.65 -29.99 -1.21
N GLU A 101 3.95 -30.60 -2.35
CA GLU A 101 5.31 -30.60 -2.94
C GLU A 101 5.69 -29.18 -3.41
N LEU A 102 4.83 -28.51 -4.16
CA LEU A 102 5.05 -27.14 -4.62
C LEU A 102 5.13 -26.17 -3.43
N HIS A 103 4.26 -26.34 -2.44
CA HIS A 103 4.29 -25.54 -1.21
C HIS A 103 5.66 -25.63 -0.52
N GLY A 104 6.16 -26.84 -0.29
CA GLY A 104 7.47 -27.03 0.36
C GLY A 104 8.63 -26.43 -0.45
N LYS A 105 8.61 -26.57 -1.77
CA LYS A 105 9.63 -25.97 -2.65
C LYS A 105 9.59 -24.45 -2.61
N LEU A 106 8.39 -23.85 -2.63
CA LEU A 106 8.21 -22.40 -2.61
C LEU A 106 8.64 -21.79 -1.26
N GLU A 107 8.21 -22.41 -0.16
CA GLU A 107 8.62 -21.99 1.19
C GLU A 107 10.16 -21.99 1.34
N LYS A 108 10.79 -23.06 0.89
CA LYS A 108 12.26 -23.18 0.92
C LYS A 108 12.90 -22.06 0.07
N ALA A 109 12.45 -21.87 -1.17
CA ALA A 109 13.03 -20.87 -2.07
C ALA A 109 12.85 -19.44 -1.51
N LEU A 110 11.67 -19.10 -1.00
CA LEU A 110 11.42 -17.79 -0.39
C LEU A 110 12.28 -17.59 0.87
N GLY A 111 12.44 -18.63 1.70
CA GLY A 111 13.32 -18.59 2.87
C GLY A 111 14.79 -18.35 2.50
N GLU A 112 15.30 -19.03 1.47
CA GLU A 112 16.64 -18.82 0.94
C GLU A 112 16.83 -17.41 0.38
N MET A 113 15.87 -16.90 -0.39
CA MET A 113 15.91 -15.53 -0.95
C MET A 113 15.88 -14.44 0.13
N LYS A 114 15.19 -14.68 1.25
CA LYS A 114 15.23 -13.77 2.40
C LYS A 114 16.60 -13.81 3.07
N ALA A 115 17.17 -15.00 3.26
CA ALA A 115 18.43 -15.19 3.95
C ALA A 115 19.65 -14.65 3.19
N ASP A 116 19.68 -14.81 1.86
CA ASP A 116 20.78 -14.37 0.99
C ASP A 116 20.65 -12.92 0.51
N GLY A 117 19.54 -12.25 0.84
CA GLY A 117 19.26 -10.86 0.47
C GLY A 117 18.72 -10.67 -0.94
N ALA A 118 18.46 -11.72 -1.72
CA ALA A 118 17.87 -11.61 -3.05
C ALA A 118 16.49 -10.96 -3.02
N ALA A 119 15.66 -11.34 -2.04
CA ALA A 119 14.33 -10.73 -1.86
C ALA A 119 14.43 -9.22 -1.57
N ALA A 120 15.37 -8.81 -0.71
CA ALA A 120 15.60 -7.39 -0.40
C ALA A 120 16.00 -6.59 -1.65
N LYS A 121 16.92 -7.11 -2.46
CA LYS A 121 17.35 -6.46 -3.71
C LYS A 121 16.21 -6.28 -4.71
N ILE A 122 15.37 -7.31 -4.85
CA ILE A 122 14.18 -7.25 -5.71
C ILE A 122 13.22 -6.19 -5.18
N ALA A 123 12.96 -6.16 -3.88
CA ALA A 123 12.09 -5.17 -3.27
C ALA A 123 12.60 -3.74 -3.50
N GLU A 124 13.90 -3.49 -3.31
CA GLU A 124 14.52 -2.19 -3.59
C GLU A 124 14.37 -1.78 -5.06
N GLN A 125 14.56 -2.73 -5.99
CA GLN A 125 14.42 -2.46 -7.42
C GLN A 125 12.98 -2.04 -7.81
N TRP A 126 11.97 -2.68 -7.24
CA TRP A 126 10.57 -2.46 -7.63
C TRP A 126 9.87 -1.38 -6.82
N PHE A 127 10.25 -1.22 -5.55
CA PHE A 127 9.54 -0.37 -4.58
C PHE A 127 10.38 0.77 -4.04
N GLY A 128 11.65 0.89 -4.47
CA GLY A 128 12.57 1.92 -4.00
C GLY A 128 13.01 1.75 -2.54
N LYS A 129 12.59 0.68 -1.87
CA LYS A 129 12.89 0.38 -0.47
C LYS A 129 12.75 -1.12 -0.21
N ASN A 130 13.58 -1.65 0.70
CA ASN A 130 13.35 -3.00 1.23
C ASN A 130 12.11 -3.01 2.13
N ILE A 131 11.08 -3.74 1.73
CA ILE A 131 9.82 -3.95 2.47
C ILE A 131 9.64 -5.41 2.89
N ILE A 132 10.67 -6.25 2.74
CA ILE A 132 10.64 -7.67 3.13
C ILE A 132 10.83 -7.76 4.65
N LYS A 133 9.95 -8.53 5.28
CA LYS A 133 9.96 -8.82 6.72
C LYS A 133 10.32 -10.28 6.98
#